data_ac1612c2bdfaa40e2b5852f918263b99
#
_entry.id   ac1612c2bdfaa40e2b5852f918263b99
#
_cell.length_a   1.000
_cell.length_b   1.000
_cell.length_c   1.000
_cell.angle_alpha   90.00
_cell.angle_beta   90.00
_cell.angle_gamma   90.00
#
_symmetry.space_group_name_H-M   'P 1'
#
loop_
_entity.id
_entity.type
_entity.pdbx_description
1 polymer ?
#
loop_
_entity_poly.entity_id
_entity_poly.type
_entity_poly.pdbx_seq_one_letter_code
_entity_poly.pdbx_strand_id
1 'polypeptide(L)'
;QFRIVLVESADIGTVGVGEATIPAIKVFNQLCGIAEADFIRDTKATFKLGIEFANWGQRDEQYFHAFGALGRQWEWLSFYQYWLRARALGQALPFEQYCVTAKMAEQYKFMPADHSKPKSPLAEIAYAYHFDAGLYAAMLRRHSESRGVERLEGNITEVTRHAMSGH
;
A
#
# COMPACT_ATOMS: atom_id res chain seq x y z
N GLN A 1 -26.32 -16.41 7.34
CA GLN A 1 -25.43 -15.54 8.12
C GLN A 1 -24.32 -16.42 8.71
N PHE A 2 -23.06 -16.08 8.46
CA PHE A 2 -21.94 -16.83 9.03
C PHE A 2 -21.67 -16.34 10.45
N ARG A 3 -21.34 -17.28 11.35
CA ARG A 3 -20.73 -16.97 12.65
C ARG A 3 -19.21 -17.01 12.44
N ILE A 4 -18.53 -15.91 12.75
CA ILE A 4 -17.08 -15.81 12.62
C ILE A 4 -16.50 -15.73 14.02
N VAL A 5 -15.58 -16.64 14.33
CA VAL A 5 -14.86 -16.68 15.59
C VAL A 5 -13.37 -16.56 15.30
N LEU A 6 -12.70 -15.63 15.97
CA LEU A 6 -11.27 -15.41 15.93
C LEU A 6 -10.66 -15.84 17.26
N VAL A 7 -9.66 -16.72 17.23
CA VAL A 7 -8.86 -17.08 18.40
C VAL A 7 -7.50 -16.40 18.25
N GLU A 8 -7.12 -15.61 19.23
CA GLU A 8 -5.80 -14.98 19.30
C GLU A 8 -5.34 -14.80 20.74
N SER A 9 -4.04 -14.68 20.97
CA SER A 9 -3.47 -14.44 22.29
C SER A 9 -2.79 -13.08 22.37
N ALA A 10 -3.09 -12.35 23.44
CA ALA A 10 -2.41 -11.09 23.76
C ALA A 10 -0.95 -11.32 24.19
N ASP A 11 -0.60 -12.53 24.62
CA ASP A 11 0.78 -12.89 25.00
C ASP A 11 1.69 -13.05 23.76
N ILE A 12 1.09 -13.32 22.60
CA ILE A 12 1.80 -13.34 21.33
C ILE A 12 1.73 -11.94 20.73
N GLY A 13 2.81 -11.18 20.88
CA GLY A 13 2.90 -9.83 20.34
C GLY A 13 2.70 -9.80 18.80
N THR A 14 2.23 -8.69 18.29
CA THR A 14 2.15 -8.46 16.85
C THR A 14 3.57 -8.46 16.28
N VAL A 15 3.95 -9.52 15.58
CA VAL A 15 5.20 -9.56 14.81
C VAL A 15 4.98 -8.70 13.59
N GLY A 16 5.16 -7.39 13.76
CA GLY A 16 4.90 -6.43 12.72
C GLY A 16 6.14 -6.15 11.89
N VAL A 17 6.13 -6.60 10.66
CA VAL A 17 6.97 -6.09 9.57
C VAL A 17 6.08 -5.48 8.47
N GLY A 18 4.97 -4.87 8.82
CA GLY A 18 4.00 -4.40 7.83
C GLY A 18 3.71 -2.90 7.93
N GLU A 19 4.62 -2.14 8.47
CA GLU A 19 4.46 -0.70 8.70
C GLU A 19 4.52 0.13 7.41
N ALA A 20 4.91 -0.48 6.30
CA ALA A 20 4.97 0.15 4.99
C ALA A 20 4.16 -0.64 3.96
N THR A 21 3.22 0.01 3.32
CA THR A 21 2.28 -0.62 2.40
C THR A 21 2.46 -0.18 0.94
N ILE A 22 1.64 -0.75 0.07
CA ILE A 22 1.46 -0.36 -1.33
C ILE A 22 0.03 0.18 -1.52
N PRO A 23 -0.30 0.86 -2.63
CA PRO A 23 -1.62 1.49 -2.82
C PRO A 23 -2.84 0.59 -2.65
N ALA A 24 -2.69 -0.73 -2.78
CA ALA A 24 -3.77 -1.70 -2.57
C ALA A 24 -4.41 -1.63 -1.17
N ILE A 25 -3.69 -1.15 -0.14
CA ILE A 25 -4.24 -0.97 1.22
C ILE A 25 -5.45 -0.03 1.23
N LYS A 26 -5.49 0.96 0.35
CA LYS A 26 -6.63 1.90 0.24
C LYS A 26 -7.89 1.17 -0.19
N VAL A 27 -7.76 0.27 -1.18
CA VAL A 27 -8.87 -0.55 -1.66
C VAL A 27 -9.37 -1.47 -0.56
N PHE A 28 -8.46 -2.12 0.17
CA PHE A 28 -8.80 -2.96 1.30
C PHE A 28 -9.58 -2.20 2.38
N ASN A 29 -9.07 -1.04 2.83
CA ASN A 29 -9.74 -0.22 3.82
C ASN A 29 -11.13 0.24 3.34
N GLN A 30 -11.25 0.63 2.08
CA GLN A 30 -12.53 1.04 1.48
C GLN A 30 -13.53 -0.12 1.47
N LEU A 31 -13.11 -1.33 1.08
CA LEU A 31 -13.97 -2.53 1.09
C LEU A 31 -14.42 -2.89 2.51
N CYS A 32 -13.56 -2.68 3.49
CA CYS A 32 -13.92 -2.85 4.91
C CYS A 32 -14.81 -1.72 5.44
N GLY A 33 -15.02 -0.63 4.70
CA GLY A 33 -15.78 0.54 5.17
C GLY A 33 -15.02 1.38 6.19
N ILE A 34 -13.68 1.36 6.13
CA ILE A 34 -12.81 2.16 6.98
C ILE A 34 -12.52 3.48 6.26
N ALA A 35 -12.93 4.59 6.86
CA ALA A 35 -12.65 5.91 6.32
C ALA A 35 -11.16 6.26 6.43
N GLU A 36 -10.60 6.87 5.38
CA GLU A 36 -9.17 7.19 5.31
C GLU A 36 -8.73 8.12 6.46
N ALA A 37 -9.55 9.12 6.79
CA ALA A 37 -9.26 10.05 7.89
C ALA A 37 -9.16 9.35 9.25
N ASP A 38 -10.06 8.39 9.51
CA ASP A 38 -10.04 7.60 10.73
C ASP A 38 -8.83 6.67 10.76
N PHE A 39 -8.53 6.02 9.64
CA PHE A 39 -7.32 5.20 9.51
C PHE A 39 -6.06 6.00 9.81
N ILE A 40 -5.86 7.17 9.18
CA ILE A 40 -4.67 8.01 9.40
C ILE A 40 -4.56 8.43 10.85
N ARG A 41 -5.65 8.91 11.45
CA ARG A 41 -5.67 9.37 12.84
C ARG A 41 -5.35 8.24 13.82
N ASP A 42 -6.03 7.11 13.68
CA ASP A 42 -5.99 6.02 14.67
C ASP A 42 -4.71 5.19 14.57
N THR A 43 -4.07 5.13 13.41
CA THR A 43 -2.83 4.37 13.18
C THR A 43 -1.58 5.25 13.10
N LYS A 44 -1.71 6.58 13.27
CA LYS A 44 -0.63 7.56 13.10
C LYS A 44 0.03 7.45 11.72
N ALA A 45 -0.77 7.19 10.71
CA ALA A 45 -0.28 6.96 9.36
C ALA A 45 0.30 8.23 8.73
N THR A 46 1.34 8.04 7.91
CA THR A 46 1.94 9.04 7.03
C THR A 46 1.88 8.57 5.59
N PHE A 47 1.95 9.50 4.64
CA PHE A 47 1.85 9.18 3.22
C PHE A 47 3.16 8.60 2.67
N LYS A 48 3.04 7.54 1.88
CA LYS A 48 4.12 6.88 1.18
C LYS A 48 3.89 7.02 -0.32
N LEU A 49 4.84 7.64 -1.02
CA LEU A 49 4.73 7.96 -2.45
C LEU A 49 5.47 6.98 -3.36
N GLY A 50 6.28 6.11 -2.78
CA GLY A 50 7.06 5.12 -3.52
C GLY A 50 8.01 4.36 -2.60
N ILE A 51 8.96 3.69 -3.21
CA ILE A 51 10.00 2.89 -2.56
C ILE A 51 11.34 3.27 -3.18
N GLU A 52 12.28 3.66 -2.36
CA GLU A 52 13.65 3.86 -2.79
C GLU A 52 14.43 2.54 -2.64
N PHE A 53 15.08 2.13 -3.70
CA PHE A 53 15.96 0.97 -3.73
C PHE A 53 17.40 1.45 -3.86
N ALA A 54 18.22 1.14 -2.87
CA ALA A 54 19.63 1.46 -2.85
C ALA A 54 20.46 0.18 -2.83
N ASN A 55 21.48 0.09 -3.70
CA ASN A 55 22.41 -1.05 -3.80
C ASN A 55 21.74 -2.41 -4.12
N TRP A 56 20.63 -2.41 -4.84
CA TRP A 56 19.89 -3.64 -5.16
C TRP A 56 20.46 -4.38 -6.38
N GLY A 57 20.82 -3.67 -7.44
CA GLY A 57 21.42 -4.24 -8.63
C GLY A 57 22.95 -4.22 -8.54
N GLN A 58 23.51 -3.04 -8.38
CA GLN A 58 24.94 -2.80 -8.25
C GLN A 58 25.22 -1.91 -7.05
N ARG A 59 26.46 -1.94 -6.56
CA ARG A 59 26.90 -1.05 -5.50
C ARG A 59 26.82 0.40 -5.98
N ASP A 60 26.32 1.29 -5.11
CA ASP A 60 26.13 2.72 -5.37
C ASP A 60 25.02 3.03 -6.40
N GLU A 61 24.25 2.02 -6.83
CA GLU A 61 23.03 2.22 -7.61
C GLU A 61 21.84 2.58 -6.72
N GLN A 62 21.07 3.56 -7.15
CA GLN A 62 19.88 4.00 -6.45
C GLN A 62 18.78 4.36 -7.45
N TYR A 63 17.56 3.93 -7.18
CA TYR A 63 16.39 4.36 -7.96
C TYR A 63 15.15 4.43 -7.09
N PHE A 64 14.22 5.31 -7.47
CA PHE A 64 12.95 5.49 -6.79
C PHE A 64 11.80 4.90 -7.61
N HIS A 65 11.17 3.85 -7.08
CA HIS A 65 9.96 3.27 -7.62
C HIS A 65 8.75 4.06 -7.11
N ALA A 66 8.36 5.11 -7.83
CA ALA A 66 7.19 5.91 -7.50
C ALA A 66 5.89 5.11 -7.67
N PHE A 67 4.91 5.39 -6.83
CA PHE A 67 3.53 4.96 -7.06
C PHE A 67 2.86 5.90 -8.07
N GLY A 68 1.89 5.35 -8.83
CA GLY A 68 1.19 6.13 -9.86
C GLY A 68 1.75 5.94 -11.27
N ALA A 69 1.27 6.75 -12.19
CA ALA A 69 1.60 6.62 -13.60
C ALA A 69 2.96 7.25 -13.93
N LEU A 70 3.69 6.59 -14.80
CA LEU A 70 4.94 7.05 -15.42
C LEU A 70 4.66 7.45 -16.87
N GLY A 71 4.61 8.75 -17.12
CA GLY A 71 4.26 9.27 -18.42
C GLY A 71 2.83 8.89 -18.84
N ARG A 72 2.54 8.99 -20.13
CA ARG A 72 1.24 8.60 -20.70
C ARG A 72 1.42 7.60 -21.82
N GLN A 73 0.51 6.63 -21.86
CA GLN A 73 0.37 5.79 -23.04
C GLN A 73 -0.09 6.62 -24.22
N TRP A 74 0.53 6.42 -25.38
CA TRP A 74 0.11 7.01 -26.63
C TRP A 74 -0.32 5.88 -27.59
N GLU A 75 -1.56 5.94 -28.03
CA GLU A 75 -2.16 4.89 -28.85
C GLU A 75 -2.03 3.50 -28.18
N TRP A 76 -1.36 2.54 -28.85
CA TRP A 76 -1.15 1.17 -28.39
C TRP A 76 0.22 0.95 -27.73
N LEU A 77 1.12 1.97 -27.75
CA LEU A 77 2.44 1.87 -27.14
C LEU A 77 2.45 2.47 -25.73
N SER A 78 3.07 1.75 -24.79
CA SER A 78 3.32 2.29 -23.47
C SER A 78 4.39 3.39 -23.51
N PHE A 79 4.32 4.32 -22.57
CA PHE A 79 5.31 5.39 -22.41
C PHE A 79 6.75 4.84 -22.32
N TYR A 80 6.94 3.69 -21.71
CA TYR A 80 8.23 3.04 -21.57
C TYR A 80 8.95 2.81 -22.90
N GLN A 81 8.24 2.46 -23.96
CA GLN A 81 8.82 2.25 -25.31
C GLN A 81 9.36 3.56 -25.91
N TYR A 82 8.64 4.65 -25.74
CA TYR A 82 9.10 5.98 -26.16
C TYR A 82 10.31 6.42 -25.38
N TRP A 83 10.31 6.20 -24.05
CA TRP A 83 11.44 6.52 -23.18
C TRP A 83 12.69 5.72 -23.57
N LEU A 84 12.58 4.42 -23.84
CA LEU A 84 13.71 3.61 -24.32
C LEU A 84 14.32 4.16 -25.61
N ARG A 85 13.47 4.56 -26.54
CA ARG A 85 13.94 5.17 -27.79
C ARG A 85 14.65 6.50 -27.54
N ALA A 86 14.07 7.37 -26.73
CA ALA A 86 14.67 8.65 -26.36
C ALA A 86 16.01 8.44 -25.60
N ARG A 87 16.06 7.44 -24.71
CA ARG A 87 17.31 7.07 -24.00
C ARG A 87 18.41 6.63 -24.96
N ALA A 88 18.09 5.80 -25.93
CA ALA A 88 19.04 5.36 -26.94
C ALA A 88 19.61 6.54 -27.80
N LEU A 89 18.85 7.61 -27.90
CA LEU A 89 19.26 8.86 -28.60
C LEU A 89 19.93 9.87 -27.66
N GLY A 90 20.12 9.57 -26.38
CA GLY A 90 20.71 10.49 -25.40
C GLY A 90 19.78 11.67 -25.04
N GLN A 91 18.47 11.56 -25.28
CA GLN A 91 17.48 12.65 -25.10
C GLN A 91 16.51 12.41 -23.94
N ALA A 92 16.62 11.28 -23.23
CA ALA A 92 15.73 10.98 -22.11
C ALA A 92 16.30 11.47 -20.78
N LEU A 93 15.43 11.99 -19.93
CA LEU A 93 15.70 12.17 -18.50
C LEU A 93 15.64 10.78 -17.79
N PRO A 94 16.12 10.68 -16.54
CA PRO A 94 15.86 9.51 -15.69
C PRO A 94 14.36 9.18 -15.68
N PHE A 95 14.03 7.88 -15.63
CA PHE A 95 12.65 7.43 -15.87
C PHE A 95 11.64 7.98 -14.85
N GLU A 96 12.03 8.05 -13.59
CA GLU A 96 11.24 8.60 -12.49
C GLU A 96 10.88 10.09 -12.66
N GLN A 97 11.66 10.83 -13.45
CA GLN A 97 11.39 12.25 -13.73
C GLN A 97 10.08 12.49 -14.51
N TYR A 98 9.53 11.43 -15.08
CA TYR A 98 8.24 11.47 -15.79
C TYR A 98 7.06 11.10 -14.91
N CYS A 99 7.26 11.01 -13.58
CA CYS A 99 6.23 10.70 -12.60
C CYS A 99 6.00 11.87 -11.64
N VAL A 100 4.75 12.35 -11.56
CA VAL A 100 4.38 13.44 -10.62
C VAL A 100 4.65 13.02 -9.18
N THR A 101 4.33 11.78 -8.83
CA THR A 101 4.52 11.26 -7.47
C THR A 101 6.00 11.22 -7.06
N ALA A 102 6.90 10.90 -8.00
CA ALA A 102 8.34 10.99 -7.76
C ALA A 102 8.78 12.42 -7.48
N LYS A 103 8.28 13.37 -8.27
CA LYS A 103 8.56 14.80 -8.05
C LYS A 103 8.03 15.32 -6.72
N MET A 104 6.87 14.84 -6.29
CA MET A 104 6.33 15.16 -4.98
C MET A 104 7.23 14.62 -3.86
N ALA A 105 7.72 13.39 -4.00
CA ALA A 105 8.63 12.77 -3.04
C ALA A 105 9.95 13.53 -2.93
N GLU A 106 10.60 13.87 -4.06
CA GLU A 106 11.83 14.67 -4.09
C GLU A 106 11.70 16.01 -3.34
N GLN A 107 10.51 16.60 -3.37
CA GLN A 107 10.25 17.90 -2.77
C GLN A 107 9.58 17.83 -1.40
N TYR A 108 9.41 16.64 -0.83
CA TYR A 108 8.71 16.42 0.45
C TYR A 108 7.30 17.02 0.46
N LYS A 109 6.58 16.91 -0.67
CA LYS A 109 5.22 17.43 -0.83
C LYS A 109 4.23 16.31 -1.04
N PHE A 110 3.00 16.53 -0.61
CA PHE A 110 1.91 15.62 -0.81
C PHE A 110 0.62 16.36 -1.18
N MET A 111 -0.14 15.76 -2.08
CA MET A 111 -1.56 16.06 -2.31
C MET A 111 -2.28 14.79 -2.75
N PRO A 112 -3.54 14.61 -2.41
CA PRO A 112 -4.35 13.53 -2.98
C PRO A 112 -4.58 13.74 -4.48
N ALA A 113 -5.01 12.67 -5.18
CA ALA A 113 -5.38 12.75 -6.58
C ALA A 113 -6.53 13.76 -6.81
N ASP A 114 -6.39 14.59 -7.83
CA ASP A 114 -7.42 15.54 -8.24
C ASP A 114 -8.25 14.98 -9.40
N HIS A 115 -9.31 14.26 -9.07
CA HIS A 115 -10.20 13.65 -10.04
C HIS A 115 -11.11 14.66 -10.78
N SER A 116 -11.13 15.94 -10.36
CA SER A 116 -11.83 16.99 -11.10
C SER A 116 -11.16 17.30 -12.44
N LYS A 117 -9.91 16.89 -12.60
CA LYS A 117 -9.09 17.09 -13.81
C LYS A 117 -8.62 15.76 -14.41
N PRO A 118 -9.51 14.93 -14.96
CA PRO A 118 -9.20 13.54 -15.33
C PRO A 118 -8.13 13.40 -16.42
N LYS A 119 -7.85 14.47 -17.17
CA LYS A 119 -6.76 14.49 -18.17
C LYS A 119 -5.43 15.03 -17.62
N SER A 120 -5.39 15.46 -16.37
CA SER A 120 -4.19 15.94 -15.71
C SER A 120 -3.41 14.77 -15.10
N PRO A 121 -2.07 14.79 -15.08
CA PRO A 121 -1.26 13.86 -14.30
C PRO A 121 -1.60 13.85 -12.80
N LEU A 122 -2.21 14.92 -12.29
CA LEU A 122 -2.64 15.02 -10.90
C LEU A 122 -3.80 14.06 -10.56
N ALA A 123 -4.57 13.61 -11.55
CA ALA A 123 -5.61 12.59 -11.35
C ALA A 123 -5.03 11.18 -11.12
N GLU A 124 -3.78 10.96 -11.50
CA GLU A 124 -3.10 9.66 -11.47
C GLU A 124 -2.16 9.50 -10.28
N ILE A 125 -2.21 10.43 -9.32
CA ILE A 125 -1.43 10.34 -8.09
C ILE A 125 -1.89 9.12 -7.30
N ALA A 126 -0.94 8.19 -7.06
CA ALA A 126 -1.13 7.04 -6.20
C ALA A 126 -0.22 7.14 -4.98
N TYR A 127 -0.70 6.65 -3.86
CA TYR A 127 0.03 6.65 -2.60
C TYR A 127 -0.43 5.51 -1.71
N ALA A 128 0.39 5.18 -0.75
CA ALA A 128 0.13 4.25 0.32
C ALA A 128 0.51 4.92 1.66
N TYR A 129 0.78 4.12 2.68
CA TYR A 129 1.04 4.65 4.01
C TYR A 129 2.21 3.91 4.68
N HIS A 130 2.87 4.63 5.57
CA HIS A 130 3.58 4.09 6.72
C HIS A 130 2.68 4.29 7.94
N PHE A 131 2.55 3.29 8.81
CA PHE A 131 1.70 3.36 9.99
C PHE A 131 2.17 2.40 11.10
N ASP A 132 1.65 2.59 12.29
CA ASP A 132 1.87 1.69 13.41
C ASP A 132 1.01 0.43 13.23
N ALA A 133 1.66 -0.73 13.01
CA ALA A 133 0.99 -1.99 12.78
C ALA A 133 0.19 -2.47 13.99
N GLY A 134 0.64 -2.19 15.21
CA GLY A 134 -0.08 -2.51 16.43
C GLY A 134 -1.37 -1.71 16.58
N LEU A 135 -1.31 -0.41 16.27
CA LEU A 135 -2.50 0.44 16.25
C LEU A 135 -3.48 0.01 15.16
N TYR A 136 -2.98 -0.41 13.99
CA TYR A 136 -3.85 -0.90 12.93
C TYR A 136 -4.51 -2.24 13.30
N ALA A 137 -3.77 -3.17 13.89
CA ALA A 137 -4.33 -4.42 14.40
C ALA A 137 -5.44 -4.15 15.44
N ALA A 138 -5.21 -3.23 16.39
CA ALA A 138 -6.21 -2.82 17.37
C ALA A 138 -7.45 -2.17 16.73
N MET A 139 -7.25 -1.35 15.66
CA MET A 139 -8.34 -0.76 14.89
C MET A 139 -9.17 -1.83 14.19
N LEU A 140 -8.53 -2.78 13.49
CA LEU A 140 -9.20 -3.86 12.79
C LEU A 140 -9.95 -4.79 13.75
N ARG A 141 -9.40 -5.05 14.95
CA ARG A 141 -10.07 -5.80 16.01
C ARG A 141 -11.39 -5.14 16.38
N ARG A 142 -11.37 -3.87 16.82
CA ARG A 142 -12.58 -3.12 17.17
C ARG A 142 -13.60 -3.10 16.04
N HIS A 143 -13.11 -2.92 14.81
CA HIS A 143 -13.95 -2.89 13.62
C HIS A 143 -14.64 -4.23 13.35
N SER A 144 -13.94 -5.35 13.53
CA SER A 144 -14.47 -6.71 13.34
C SER A 144 -15.46 -7.07 14.43
N GLU A 145 -15.14 -6.82 15.70
CA GLU A 145 -16.01 -7.08 16.85
C GLU A 145 -17.32 -6.29 16.74
N SER A 146 -17.26 -5.01 16.31
CA SER A 146 -18.47 -4.20 16.07
C SER A 146 -19.39 -4.76 14.98
N ARG A 147 -18.87 -5.66 14.14
CA ARG A 147 -19.60 -6.37 13.07
C ARG A 147 -20.01 -7.79 13.44
N GLY A 148 -19.83 -8.19 14.71
CA GLY A 148 -20.29 -9.46 15.24
C GLY A 148 -19.26 -10.59 15.10
N VAL A 149 -17.98 -10.30 14.88
CA VAL A 149 -16.91 -11.29 15.04
C VAL A 149 -16.72 -11.53 16.53
N GLU A 150 -16.79 -12.80 16.94
CA GLU A 150 -16.53 -13.22 18.31
C GLU A 150 -15.03 -13.45 18.49
N ARG A 151 -14.41 -12.73 19.43
CA ARG A 151 -13.00 -12.91 19.75
C ARG A 151 -12.86 -13.78 21.00
N LEU A 152 -12.06 -14.83 20.90
CA LEU A 152 -11.68 -15.70 22.00
C LEU A 152 -10.19 -15.49 22.31
N GLU A 153 -9.90 -15.16 23.57
CA GLU A 153 -8.53 -15.08 24.06
C GLU A 153 -7.99 -16.48 24.33
N GLY A 154 -6.86 -16.85 23.74
CA GLY A 154 -6.20 -18.11 23.98
C GLY A 154 -5.09 -18.46 23.00
N ASN A 155 -4.17 -19.30 23.45
CA ASN A 155 -3.12 -19.88 22.61
C ASN A 155 -3.64 -21.14 21.93
N ILE A 156 -3.45 -21.22 20.60
CA ILE A 156 -3.71 -22.43 19.83
C ILE A 156 -2.54 -23.38 20.09
N THR A 157 -2.79 -24.47 20.83
CA THR A 157 -1.78 -25.49 21.17
C THR A 157 -1.76 -26.65 20.19
N GLU A 158 -2.90 -26.94 19.56
CA GLU A 158 -3.03 -28.06 18.63
C GLU A 158 -4.10 -27.78 17.59
N VAL A 159 -3.87 -28.22 16.36
CA VAL A 159 -4.84 -28.22 15.26
C VAL A 159 -5.04 -29.65 14.78
N THR A 160 -6.22 -30.20 15.01
CA THR A 160 -6.58 -31.54 14.55
C THR A 160 -7.55 -31.45 13.36
N ARG A 161 -7.42 -32.37 12.41
CA ARG A 161 -8.37 -32.51 11.31
C ARG A 161 -9.42 -33.54 11.66
N HIS A 162 -10.66 -33.25 11.30
CA HIS A 162 -11.72 -34.23 11.44
C HIS A 162 -11.47 -35.44 10.53
N ALA A 163 -11.41 -36.66 11.08
CA ALA A 163 -10.94 -37.84 10.37
C ALA A 163 -11.77 -38.21 9.12
N MET A 164 -13.08 -37.88 9.10
CA MET A 164 -13.97 -38.24 7.99
C MET A 164 -14.18 -37.13 6.97
N SER A 165 -14.09 -35.82 7.35
CA SER A 165 -14.34 -34.70 6.46
C SER A 165 -13.07 -34.02 5.96
N GLY A 166 -11.93 -34.28 6.59
CA GLY A 166 -10.65 -33.65 6.24
C GLY A 166 -10.56 -32.16 6.59
N HIS A 167 -11.56 -31.61 7.30
CA HIS A 167 -11.61 -30.23 7.76
C HIS A 167 -11.24 -30.11 9.21
#